data_2fc041c2715f2c72abf5845267957f42
#
_entry.id   2fc041c2715f2c72abf5845267957f42
#
_cell.length_a   1.000
_cell.length_b   1.000
_cell.length_c   1.000
_cell.angle_alpha   90.00
_cell.angle_beta   90.00
_cell.angle_gamma   90.00
#
_symmetry.space_group_name_H-M   'P 1'
#
loop_
_entity.id
_entity.type
_entity.pdbx_description
1 polymer ?
#
loop_
_entity_poly.entity_id
_entity_poly.type
_entity_poly.pdbx_seq_one_letter_code
_entity_poly.pdbx_strand_id
1 'polypeptide(L)'
;VIKADSKTTWPVKNPVITKINGKVSGVQLSAQPNETVTCVREGTVMYVGVYRGFGQVLFVQSKTGLIYAYTGMGSVTVRKSDYVVSGTELGTVGIDPITNKPQLTFMVFQNGQPIDPVKAPRS
;
A
#
# COMPACT_ATOMS: atom_id res chain seq x y z
N VAL A 1 -14.62 3.20 12.01
CA VAL A 1 -13.20 3.60 12.05
C VAL A 1 -12.39 2.47 12.66
N ILE A 2 -11.40 2.03 11.90
CA ILE A 2 -10.50 0.97 12.36
C ILE A 2 -9.26 1.64 12.92
N LYS A 3 -8.93 1.34 14.17
CA LYS A 3 -7.70 1.84 14.77
C LYS A 3 -6.51 1.01 14.29
N ALA A 4 -5.40 1.67 14.02
CA ALA A 4 -4.16 0.98 13.75
C ALA A 4 -3.72 0.25 15.01
N ASP A 5 -3.39 -1.03 14.88
CA ASP A 5 -2.87 -1.83 15.99
C ASP A 5 -1.43 -1.39 16.26
N SER A 6 -1.05 -1.30 17.53
CA SER A 6 0.34 -0.96 17.92
C SER A 6 1.36 -2.00 17.44
N LYS A 7 0.92 -3.22 17.19
CA LYS A 7 1.78 -4.33 16.70
C LYS A 7 1.83 -4.44 15.20
N THR A 8 1.00 -3.69 14.49
CA THR A 8 0.92 -3.70 13.04
C THR A 8 1.03 -2.28 12.52
N THR A 9 1.50 -2.14 11.30
CA THR A 9 1.74 -0.84 10.70
C THR A 9 0.86 -0.62 9.48
N TRP A 10 0.62 0.63 9.17
CA TRP A 10 0.02 1.06 7.92
C TRP A 10 1.08 1.78 7.09
N PRO A 11 0.95 1.81 5.76
CA PRO A 11 1.96 2.47 4.92
C PRO A 11 2.07 3.97 5.14
N VAL A 12 1.06 4.59 5.73
CA VAL A 12 1.05 6.02 6.06
C VAL A 12 0.72 6.20 7.54
N LYS A 13 1.06 7.37 8.09
CA LYS A 13 0.82 7.69 9.50
C LYS A 13 -0.64 8.08 9.71
N ASN A 14 -1.24 7.57 10.78
CA ASN A 14 -2.56 7.98 11.24
C ASN A 14 -3.61 8.05 10.12
N PRO A 15 -3.75 7.00 9.28
CA PRO A 15 -4.72 7.05 8.20
C PRO A 15 -6.15 6.97 8.71
N VAL A 16 -7.06 7.64 8.01
CA VAL A 16 -8.47 7.28 8.09
C VAL A 16 -8.65 6.12 7.10
N ILE A 17 -9.15 5.00 7.59
CA ILE A 17 -9.21 3.77 6.82
C ILE A 17 -10.63 3.57 6.30
N THR A 18 -10.79 3.49 4.99
CA THR A 18 -12.06 3.22 4.35
C THR A 18 -11.95 1.95 3.54
N LYS A 19 -12.80 0.97 3.81
CA LYS A 19 -12.83 -0.27 3.04
C LYS A 19 -13.42 -0.01 1.65
N ILE A 20 -12.82 -0.62 0.64
CA ILE A 20 -13.32 -0.56 -0.72
C ILE A 20 -14.42 -1.62 -0.85
N ASN A 21 -15.60 -1.19 -1.30
CA ASN A 21 -16.71 -2.09 -1.61
C ASN A 21 -16.60 -2.53 -3.06
N GLY A 22 -16.83 -3.81 -3.32
CA GLY A 22 -16.83 -4.34 -4.67
C GLY A 22 -16.07 -5.66 -4.80
N LYS A 23 -15.63 -5.96 -6.02
CA LYS A 23 -14.97 -7.23 -6.35
C LYS A 23 -13.56 -7.37 -5.78
N VAL A 24 -12.93 -6.28 -5.41
CA VAL A 24 -11.57 -6.26 -4.91
C VAL A 24 -11.61 -5.81 -3.45
N SER A 25 -11.08 -6.64 -2.56
CA SER A 25 -10.89 -6.26 -1.17
C SER A 25 -9.68 -5.36 -1.05
N GLY A 26 -9.85 -4.21 -0.45
CA GLY A 26 -8.76 -3.26 -0.25
C GLY A 26 -9.18 -2.18 0.71
N VAL A 27 -8.25 -1.28 1.02
CA VAL A 27 -8.54 -0.12 1.85
C VAL A 27 -7.97 1.12 1.22
N GLN A 28 -8.68 2.22 1.38
CA GLN A 28 -8.19 3.55 1.06
C GLN A 28 -7.70 4.20 2.34
N LEU A 29 -6.51 4.74 2.29
CA LEU A 29 -5.85 5.35 3.44
C LEU A 29 -5.67 6.84 3.16
N SER A 30 -6.29 7.68 3.99
CA SER A 30 -6.09 9.12 3.90
C SER A 30 -4.66 9.48 4.30
N ALA A 31 -4.13 10.54 3.74
CA ALA A 31 -2.76 10.96 4.01
C ALA A 31 -2.62 12.47 3.88
N GLN A 32 -1.46 12.99 4.26
CA GLN A 32 -1.08 14.37 3.99
C GLN A 32 -0.48 14.48 2.58
N PRO A 33 -0.50 15.64 1.95
CA PRO A 33 0.15 15.81 0.64
C PRO A 33 1.62 15.41 0.71
N ASN A 34 2.06 14.60 -0.25
CA ASN A 34 3.43 14.09 -0.35
C ASN A 34 3.92 13.32 0.88
N GLU A 35 2.99 12.75 1.65
CA GLU A 35 3.36 11.94 2.81
C GLU A 35 4.20 10.73 2.38
N THR A 36 5.20 10.37 3.19
CA THR A 36 6.04 9.20 2.94
C THR A 36 5.23 7.92 3.09
N VAL A 37 5.36 7.03 2.11
CA VAL A 37 4.81 5.68 2.16
C VAL A 37 5.91 4.73 2.62
N THR A 38 5.64 3.96 3.67
CA THR A 38 6.60 3.00 4.22
C THR A 38 6.14 1.57 4.03
N CYS A 39 7.11 0.66 3.94
CA CYS A 39 6.85 -0.76 3.80
C CYS A 39 6.25 -1.33 5.09
N VAL A 40 5.17 -2.09 4.98
CA VAL A 40 4.51 -2.69 6.15
C VAL A 40 5.03 -4.07 6.49
N ARG A 41 5.66 -4.76 5.54
CA ARG A 41 6.23 -6.08 5.77
C ARG A 41 7.36 -6.33 4.78
N GLU A 42 8.43 -6.93 5.26
CA GLU A 42 9.60 -7.20 4.45
C GLU A 42 9.30 -8.09 3.25
N GLY A 43 10.01 -7.86 2.18
CA GLY A 43 9.86 -8.64 0.96
C GLY A 43 10.69 -8.09 -0.18
N THR A 44 10.45 -8.64 -1.36
CA THR A 44 11.12 -8.24 -2.59
C THR A 44 10.17 -7.46 -3.47
N VAL A 45 10.64 -6.34 -4.00
CA VAL A 45 9.87 -5.53 -4.94
C VAL A 45 9.68 -6.33 -6.24
N MET A 46 8.42 -6.63 -6.56
CA MET A 46 8.06 -7.44 -7.73
C MET A 46 7.77 -6.59 -8.95
N TYR A 47 7.22 -5.40 -8.75
CA TYR A 47 6.77 -4.56 -9.85
C TYR A 47 6.72 -3.11 -9.41
N VAL A 48 7.16 -2.23 -10.28
CA VAL A 48 7.00 -0.78 -10.17
C VAL A 48 6.52 -0.28 -11.53
N GLY A 49 5.44 0.47 -11.56
CA GLY A 49 4.94 0.99 -12.83
C GLY A 49 3.78 1.94 -12.64
N VAL A 50 3.14 2.30 -13.75
CA VAL A 50 1.98 3.18 -13.76
C VAL A 50 0.80 2.39 -14.33
N TYR A 51 -0.29 2.33 -13.57
CA TYR A 51 -1.54 1.74 -14.02
C TYR A 51 -2.57 2.84 -14.25
N ARG A 52 -3.21 2.79 -15.41
CA ARG A 52 -4.27 3.73 -15.75
C ARG A 52 -5.35 3.72 -14.68
N GLY A 53 -5.66 4.88 -14.13
CA GLY A 53 -6.67 5.03 -13.07
C GLY A 53 -6.17 4.78 -11.65
N PHE A 54 -4.95 4.24 -11.48
CA PHE A 54 -4.39 3.93 -10.17
C PHE A 54 -3.11 4.71 -9.85
N GLY A 55 -2.60 5.50 -10.79
CA GLY A 55 -1.35 6.21 -10.62
C GLY A 55 -0.15 5.27 -10.59
N GLN A 56 0.88 5.63 -9.84
CA GLN A 56 2.04 4.76 -9.68
C GLN A 56 1.72 3.64 -8.71
N VAL A 57 2.15 2.42 -9.03
CA VAL A 57 1.89 1.23 -8.23
C VAL A 57 3.19 0.51 -7.92
N LEU A 58 3.20 -0.14 -6.76
CA LEU A 58 4.34 -0.89 -6.26
C LEU A 58 3.84 -2.18 -5.63
N PHE A 59 4.39 -3.32 -6.07
CA PHE A 59 4.05 -4.62 -5.51
C PHE A 59 5.28 -5.19 -4.79
N VAL A 60 5.07 -5.61 -3.53
CA VAL A 60 6.11 -6.24 -2.71
C VAL A 60 5.64 -7.63 -2.32
N GLN A 61 6.43 -8.65 -2.64
CA GLN A 61 6.12 -10.03 -2.27
C GLN A 61 6.86 -10.41 -1.00
N SER A 62 6.12 -10.81 0.03
CA SER A 62 6.71 -11.28 1.29
C SER A 62 7.27 -12.69 1.13
N LYS A 63 8.07 -13.12 2.12
CA LYS A 63 8.63 -14.48 2.16
C LYS A 63 7.53 -15.55 2.23
N THR A 64 6.37 -15.21 2.76
CA THR A 64 5.24 -16.14 2.85
C THR A 64 4.38 -16.16 1.60
N GLY A 65 4.74 -15.39 0.57
CA GLY A 65 4.04 -15.37 -0.71
C GLY A 65 2.91 -14.35 -0.81
N LEU A 66 2.63 -13.58 0.24
CA LEU A 66 1.64 -12.51 0.17
C LEU A 66 2.20 -11.36 -0.66
N ILE A 67 1.35 -10.79 -1.51
CA ILE A 67 1.73 -9.62 -2.32
C ILE A 67 1.03 -8.39 -1.74
N TYR A 68 1.83 -7.41 -1.36
CA TYR A 68 1.36 -6.12 -0.83
C TYR A 68 1.40 -5.11 -1.96
N ALA A 69 0.23 -4.57 -2.32
CA ALA A 69 0.09 -3.62 -3.41
C ALA A 69 -0.15 -2.22 -2.87
N TYR A 70 0.76 -1.31 -3.17
CA TYR A 70 0.67 0.11 -2.81
C TYR A 70 0.33 0.86 -4.09
N THR A 71 -0.89 1.40 -4.18
CA THR A 71 -1.35 2.07 -5.39
C THR A 71 -1.76 3.50 -5.10
N GLY A 72 -1.69 4.35 -6.10
CA GLY A 72 -1.97 5.77 -5.93
C GLY A 72 -0.76 6.55 -5.42
N MET A 73 0.45 6.05 -5.64
CA MET A 73 1.67 6.73 -5.22
C MET A 73 2.00 7.89 -6.16
N GLY A 74 2.52 8.96 -5.59
CA GLY A 74 3.02 10.10 -6.36
C GLY A 74 4.43 9.89 -6.86
N SER A 75 5.26 9.20 -6.08
CA SER A 75 6.61 8.82 -6.47
C SER A 75 6.97 7.48 -5.85
N VAL A 76 7.88 6.76 -6.49
CA VAL A 76 8.42 5.48 -5.98
C VAL A 76 9.94 5.59 -6.00
N THR A 77 10.57 5.31 -4.85
CA THR A 77 12.02 5.45 -4.67
C THR A 77 12.76 4.12 -4.73
N VAL A 78 12.04 3.00 -4.71
CA VAL A 78 12.64 1.66 -4.81
C VAL A 78 12.47 1.12 -6.22
N ARG A 79 13.21 0.05 -6.53
CA ARG A 79 13.25 -0.56 -7.86
C ARG A 79 12.83 -2.02 -7.79
N LYS A 80 12.39 -2.55 -8.92
CA LYS A 80 12.13 -3.98 -9.06
C LYS A 80 13.37 -4.77 -8.63
N SER A 81 13.14 -5.82 -7.87
CA SER A 81 14.13 -6.73 -7.29
C SER A 81 14.82 -6.22 -6.03
N ASP A 82 14.57 -4.99 -5.59
CA ASP A 82 15.06 -4.52 -4.30
C ASP A 82 14.43 -5.33 -3.18
N TYR A 83 15.24 -5.64 -2.16
CA TYR A 83 14.72 -6.21 -0.91
C TYR A 83 14.45 -5.06 0.05
N VAL A 84 13.24 -5.02 0.59
CA VAL A 84 12.81 -3.96 1.52
C VAL A 84 12.35 -4.57 2.83
N VAL A 85 12.64 -3.87 3.93
CA VAL A 85 12.21 -4.29 5.26
C VAL A 85 11.09 -3.40 5.75
N SER A 86 10.38 -3.85 6.78
CA SER A 86 9.33 -3.04 7.41
C SER A 86 9.89 -1.69 7.84
N GLY A 87 9.20 -0.62 7.48
CA GLY A 87 9.65 0.75 7.77
C GLY A 87 10.48 1.40 6.67
N THR A 88 10.92 0.65 5.65
CA THR A 88 11.65 1.22 4.52
C THR A 88 10.77 2.20 3.76
N GLU A 89 11.31 3.38 3.43
CA GLU A 89 10.62 4.35 2.58
C GLU A 89 10.46 3.79 1.17
N LEU A 90 9.24 3.78 0.67
CA LEU A 90 8.91 3.29 -0.67
C LEU A 90 8.66 4.42 -1.66
N GLY A 91 8.28 5.60 -1.17
CA GLY A 91 7.96 6.75 -2.01
C GLY A 91 7.01 7.68 -1.29
N THR A 92 6.18 8.38 -2.03
CA THR A 92 5.22 9.35 -1.49
C THR A 92 3.80 9.07 -1.99
N VAL A 93 2.82 9.55 -1.22
CA VAL A 93 1.40 9.47 -1.59
C VAL A 93 1.11 10.42 -2.74
N GLY A 94 0.32 9.95 -3.71
CA GLY A 94 -0.19 10.78 -4.80
C GLY A 94 -1.55 11.40 -4.46
N ILE A 95 -2.08 12.16 -5.43
CA ILE A 95 -3.40 12.76 -5.33
C ILE A 95 -4.36 11.90 -6.14
N ASP A 96 -5.44 11.47 -5.50
CA ASP A 96 -6.50 10.72 -6.18
C ASP A 96 -7.19 11.64 -7.20
N PRO A 97 -7.24 11.27 -8.49
CA PRO A 97 -7.83 12.14 -9.52
C PRO A 97 -9.35 12.32 -9.38
N ILE A 98 -10.02 11.42 -8.69
CA ILE A 98 -11.48 11.49 -8.52
C ILE A 98 -11.83 12.40 -7.35
N THR A 99 -11.20 12.18 -6.19
CA THR A 99 -11.50 12.95 -4.96
C THR A 99 -10.65 14.21 -4.83
N ASN A 100 -9.56 14.30 -5.59
CA ASN A 100 -8.57 15.39 -5.53
C ASN A 100 -7.94 15.51 -4.13
N LYS A 101 -7.81 14.40 -3.44
CA LYS A 101 -7.23 14.33 -2.08
C LYS A 101 -6.05 13.39 -2.04
N PRO A 102 -5.05 13.64 -1.17
CA PRO A 102 -3.95 12.70 -0.97
C PRO A 102 -4.47 11.42 -0.33
N GLN A 103 -4.24 10.31 -1.00
CA GLN A 103 -4.83 9.05 -0.61
C GLN A 103 -4.05 7.90 -1.25
N LEU A 104 -3.85 6.83 -0.48
CA LEU A 104 -3.21 5.61 -0.92
C LEU A 104 -4.23 4.49 -0.93
N THR A 105 -4.25 3.69 -1.99
CA THR A 105 -5.06 2.46 -2.01
C THR A 105 -4.14 1.29 -1.75
N PHE A 106 -4.42 0.55 -0.69
CA PHE A 106 -3.60 -0.55 -0.21
C PHE A 106 -4.37 -1.86 -0.32
N MET A 107 -3.75 -2.85 -0.97
CA MET A 107 -4.35 -4.16 -1.18
C MET A 107 -3.34 -5.23 -0.82
N VAL A 108 -3.84 -6.41 -0.44
CA VAL A 108 -3.01 -7.58 -0.18
C VAL A 108 -3.60 -8.76 -0.94
N PHE A 109 -2.76 -9.53 -1.62
CA PHE A 109 -3.17 -10.69 -2.41
C PHE A 109 -2.51 -11.95 -1.85
N GLN A 110 -3.29 -13.02 -1.81
CA GLN A 110 -2.81 -14.35 -1.46
C GLN A 110 -3.23 -15.31 -2.58
N ASN A 111 -2.25 -15.97 -3.20
CA ASN A 111 -2.49 -16.89 -4.33
C ASN A 111 -3.34 -16.24 -5.44
N GLY A 112 -3.06 -14.97 -5.74
CA GLY A 112 -3.77 -14.23 -6.77
C GLY A 112 -5.15 -13.70 -6.37
N GLN A 113 -5.60 -13.99 -5.15
CA GLN A 113 -6.90 -13.53 -4.66
C GLN A 113 -6.73 -12.39 -3.66
N PRO A 114 -7.52 -11.31 -3.76
CA PRO A 114 -7.45 -10.23 -2.77
C PRO A 114 -7.97 -10.71 -1.42
N ILE A 115 -7.25 -10.34 -0.37
CA ILE A 115 -7.66 -10.62 1.02
C ILE A 115 -7.81 -9.29 1.76
N ASP A 116 -8.47 -9.33 2.93
CA ASP A 116 -8.69 -8.13 3.73
C ASP A 116 -7.36 -7.61 4.28
N PRO A 117 -6.90 -6.40 3.87
CA PRO A 117 -5.63 -5.86 4.37
C PRO A 117 -5.59 -5.64 5.89
N VAL A 118 -6.75 -5.44 6.51
CA VAL A 118 -6.83 -5.25 7.97
C VAL A 118 -6.37 -6.51 8.70
N LYS A 119 -6.64 -7.68 8.11
CA LYS A 119 -6.30 -8.98 8.70
C LYS A 119 -4.95 -9.51 8.27
N ALA A 120 -4.33 -8.91 7.25
CA ALA A 120 -3.03 -9.36 6.75
C ALA A 120 -1.90 -8.97 7.72
N PRO A 121 -0.82 -9.77 7.81
CA PRO A 121 0.34 -9.39 8.61
C PRO A 121 0.95 -8.08 8.12
N ARG A 122 1.17 -7.14 9.04
CA ARG A 122 1.68 -5.80 8.74
C ARG A 122 2.75 -5.39 9.75
N SER A 123 3.82 -6.12 9.80
CA SER A 123 4.91 -5.79 10.72
C SER A 123 6.26 -6.27 10.21
#